data_48de3db3a60d6beccc4f9c138f2260f9
#
_entry.id   48de3db3a60d6beccc4f9c138f2260f9
#
_cell.length_a   1.000
_cell.length_b   1.000
_cell.length_c   1.000
_cell.angle_alpha   90.00
_cell.angle_beta   90.00
_cell.angle_gamma   90.00
#
_symmetry.space_group_name_H-M   'P 1'
#
loop_
_entity.id
_entity.type
_entity.pdbx_description
1 polymer ?
#
loop_
_entity_poly.entity_id
_entity_poly.type
_entity_poly.pdbx_seq_one_letter_code
_entity_poly.pdbx_strand_id
1 'polypeptide(L)'
;NGAMTCRAINALPAVVGAWQYPGGGLLSSASGSKFIGKDVMQQAHVHAPAKRLMPMIKLGEMLTNPEEVGVHSLYVFSSNPAITAPNQNVVRKGLMRNDLFTIVHERFFTDTCKYADIILPATTSVEHDDIYNSYGHYTIGTGYKLIDPVGESRSNWQVIAELAKRMGLEDDFFDLSEKDLIEQIVRTSSRISKSDQELILIGEPVEMTVPESYKMDFKTPSGKIELYNPQDVEPLIRYMPPYGDNAPFWLINGNDIRILDSSFCELDFNDPELMKLRIHPEDAKMYNINDGAEVEIYNDRGSVKIKAYYDDEVQRGTLVTLGVWWQSQSSDPHVAINALTAARPTDQGWGSTFYDVQVHIRNLL
;
A
#
# COMPACT_ATOMS: atom_id res chain seq x y z
N ASN A 1 12.98 -7.91 8.90
CA ASN A 1 13.74 -8.94 8.16
C ASN A 1 13.38 -9.06 6.68
N GLY A 2 12.34 -8.39 6.22
CA GLY A 2 11.82 -8.52 4.85
C GLY A 2 12.85 -8.14 3.78
N ALA A 3 13.57 -7.06 3.95
CA ALA A 3 14.58 -6.63 2.99
C ALA A 3 15.75 -7.63 2.92
N MET A 4 16.22 -8.14 4.05
CA MET A 4 17.27 -9.15 4.08
C MET A 4 16.82 -10.47 3.45
N THR A 5 15.56 -10.86 3.65
CA THR A 5 14.95 -12.02 2.97
C THR A 5 14.95 -11.82 1.46
N CYS A 6 14.52 -10.66 0.98
CA CYS A 6 14.58 -10.33 -0.45
C CYS A 6 16.03 -10.36 -0.98
N ARG A 7 17.00 -9.80 -0.25
CA ARG A 7 18.42 -9.86 -0.65
C ARG A 7 18.91 -11.31 -0.77
N ALA A 8 18.54 -12.18 0.18
CA ALA A 8 18.93 -13.59 0.15
C ALA A 8 18.35 -14.31 -1.08
N ILE A 9 17.05 -14.13 -1.35
CA ILE A 9 16.37 -14.71 -2.52
C ILE A 9 16.99 -14.17 -3.82
N ASN A 10 17.23 -12.86 -3.89
CA ASN A 10 17.80 -12.19 -5.06
C ASN A 10 19.25 -12.63 -5.34
N ALA A 11 19.99 -13.07 -4.32
CA ALA A 11 21.34 -13.57 -4.48
C ALA A 11 21.43 -14.98 -5.08
N LEU A 12 20.39 -15.80 -4.93
CA LEU A 12 20.39 -17.20 -5.42
C LEU A 12 20.67 -17.30 -6.93
N PRO A 13 19.96 -16.58 -7.82
CA PRO A 13 20.26 -16.61 -9.24
C PRO A 13 21.63 -16.04 -9.59
N ALA A 14 22.17 -15.13 -8.78
CA ALA A 14 23.51 -14.61 -8.97
C ALA A 14 24.59 -15.67 -8.70
N VAL A 15 24.45 -16.40 -7.60
CA VAL A 15 25.42 -17.44 -7.18
C VAL A 15 25.51 -18.58 -8.21
N VAL A 16 24.40 -18.94 -8.85
CA VAL A 16 24.36 -20.00 -9.87
C VAL A 16 24.55 -19.48 -11.31
N GLY A 17 24.82 -18.17 -11.46
CA GLY A 17 25.04 -17.57 -12.79
C GLY A 17 23.81 -17.55 -13.69
N ALA A 18 22.60 -17.62 -13.13
CA ALA A 18 21.35 -17.72 -13.88
C ALA A 18 21.06 -16.49 -14.76
N TRP A 19 21.62 -15.34 -14.46
CA TRP A 19 21.45 -14.10 -15.22
C TRP A 19 21.92 -14.18 -16.67
N GLN A 20 22.83 -15.13 -16.98
CA GLN A 20 23.37 -15.34 -18.33
C GLN A 20 22.37 -15.99 -19.28
N TYR A 21 21.33 -16.65 -18.78
CA TYR A 21 20.41 -17.45 -19.57
C TYR A 21 19.09 -16.71 -19.84
N PRO A 22 18.47 -16.89 -21.02
CA PRO A 22 17.12 -16.45 -21.25
C PRO A 22 16.16 -17.01 -20.19
N GLY A 23 15.28 -16.16 -19.63
CA GLY A 23 14.37 -16.54 -18.55
C GLY A 23 15.01 -16.70 -17.16
N GLY A 24 16.35 -16.75 -17.05
CA GLY A 24 17.05 -16.78 -15.76
C GLY A 24 17.21 -15.40 -15.14
N GLY A 25 17.66 -15.32 -13.89
CA GLY A 25 17.84 -14.08 -13.13
C GLY A 25 16.65 -13.79 -12.21
N LEU A 26 16.38 -12.53 -11.97
CA LEU A 26 15.32 -12.05 -11.09
C LEU A 26 14.53 -10.96 -11.78
N LEU A 27 13.22 -11.02 -11.66
CA LEU A 27 12.30 -9.95 -12.03
C LEU A 27 11.48 -9.55 -10.79
N SER A 28 11.74 -8.36 -10.26
CA SER A 28 10.97 -7.79 -9.16
C SER A 28 9.74 -7.03 -9.65
N SER A 29 9.88 -6.30 -10.76
CA SER A 29 8.80 -5.52 -11.35
C SER A 29 9.07 -5.30 -12.83
N ALA A 30 8.09 -5.61 -13.66
CA ALA A 30 8.05 -5.25 -15.08
C ALA A 30 7.15 -4.02 -15.24
N SER A 31 7.64 -2.84 -14.83
CA SER A 31 6.82 -1.63 -14.85
C SER A 31 7.09 -0.75 -16.07
N GLY A 32 6.02 -0.37 -16.77
CA GLY A 32 6.06 0.64 -17.83
C GLY A 32 6.45 2.03 -17.34
N SER A 33 6.35 2.30 -16.04
CA SER A 33 6.65 3.62 -15.45
C SER A 33 8.05 4.15 -15.75
N LYS A 34 9.01 3.26 -16.01
CA LYS A 34 10.39 3.66 -16.38
C LYS A 34 10.52 4.32 -17.75
N PHE A 35 9.52 4.18 -18.61
CA PHE A 35 9.50 4.82 -19.92
C PHE A 35 8.87 6.20 -19.89
N ILE A 36 8.04 6.46 -18.89
CA ILE A 36 7.32 7.72 -18.70
C ILE A 36 8.26 8.76 -18.11
N GLY A 37 8.30 9.95 -18.73
CA GLY A 37 9.02 11.12 -18.23
C GLY A 37 8.34 11.66 -16.96
N LYS A 38 9.12 11.73 -15.86
CA LYS A 38 8.59 12.20 -14.57
C LYS A 38 8.68 13.70 -14.37
N ASP A 39 9.43 14.39 -15.22
CA ASP A 39 9.73 15.83 -15.03
C ASP A 39 8.48 16.71 -15.07
N VAL A 40 7.51 16.38 -15.93
CA VAL A 40 6.22 17.08 -16.00
C VAL A 40 5.41 16.89 -14.72
N MET A 41 5.38 15.66 -14.21
CA MET A 41 4.61 15.35 -12.99
C MET A 41 5.25 15.90 -11.71
N GLN A 42 6.57 15.88 -11.64
CA GLN A 42 7.29 16.25 -10.42
C GLN A 42 7.60 17.74 -10.34
N GLN A 43 7.64 18.44 -11.48
CA GLN A 43 8.00 19.87 -11.57
C GLN A 43 9.23 20.23 -10.72
N ALA A 44 10.17 19.29 -10.56
CA ALA A 44 11.29 19.41 -9.65
C ALA A 44 12.24 20.57 -9.97
N HIS A 45 12.19 21.08 -11.21
CA HIS A 45 12.96 22.25 -11.65
C HIS A 45 12.33 23.59 -11.21
N VAL A 46 11.06 23.59 -10.85
CA VAL A 46 10.31 24.77 -10.41
C VAL A 46 10.10 24.76 -8.89
N HIS A 47 9.83 23.60 -8.34
CA HIS A 47 9.48 23.45 -6.93
C HIS A 47 10.57 22.77 -6.13
N ALA A 48 10.87 23.33 -4.97
CA ALA A 48 11.78 22.69 -4.03
C ALA A 48 11.19 21.33 -3.56
N PRO A 49 12.02 20.29 -3.37
CA PRO A 49 11.54 19.03 -2.83
C PRO A 49 10.93 19.22 -1.45
N ALA A 50 10.00 18.33 -1.06
CA ALA A 50 9.38 18.35 0.25
C ALA A 50 10.45 18.42 1.35
N LYS A 51 10.34 19.40 2.24
CA LYS A 51 11.34 19.65 3.31
C LYS A 51 11.38 18.51 4.33
N ARG A 52 10.28 17.78 4.47
CA ARG A 52 10.15 16.72 5.45
C ARG A 52 9.36 15.56 4.87
N LEU A 53 9.96 14.37 4.86
CA LEU A 53 9.31 13.12 4.53
C LEU A 53 8.96 12.38 5.82
N MET A 54 7.75 11.89 5.90
CA MET A 54 7.25 11.14 7.05
C MET A 54 6.93 9.71 6.63
N PRO A 55 7.47 8.69 7.32
CA PRO A 55 7.15 7.31 7.03
C PRO A 55 5.66 7.03 7.30
N MET A 56 4.95 6.49 6.32
CA MET A 56 3.52 6.15 6.43
C MET A 56 3.23 5.23 7.63
N ILE A 57 4.11 4.27 7.91
CA ILE A 57 3.96 3.35 9.04
C ILE A 57 3.96 4.04 10.40
N LYS A 58 4.49 5.27 10.48
CA LYS A 58 4.55 6.10 11.68
C LYS A 58 3.38 7.09 11.79
N LEU A 59 2.37 6.98 10.92
CA LEU A 59 1.24 7.92 10.89
C LEU A 59 0.62 8.14 12.27
N GLY A 60 0.33 7.07 13.00
CA GLY A 60 -0.26 7.18 14.33
C GLY A 60 0.61 7.95 15.33
N GLU A 61 1.92 7.64 15.35
CA GLU A 61 2.88 8.33 16.21
C GLU A 61 2.99 9.81 15.85
N MET A 62 3.03 10.13 14.55
CA MET A 62 3.09 11.51 14.07
C MET A 62 1.85 12.33 14.43
N LEU A 63 0.68 11.72 14.29
CA LEU A 63 -0.57 12.39 14.61
C LEU A 63 -0.77 12.57 16.11
N THR A 64 -0.23 11.70 16.97
CA THR A 64 -0.38 11.79 18.44
C THR A 64 0.68 12.67 19.12
N ASN A 65 1.70 13.13 18.39
CA ASN A 65 2.76 14.00 18.90
C ASN A 65 2.80 15.37 18.17
N PRO A 66 1.73 16.19 18.25
CA PRO A 66 1.64 17.42 17.47
C PRO A 66 2.70 18.47 17.85
N GLU A 67 3.13 18.52 19.10
CA GLU A 67 4.15 19.46 19.56
C GLU A 67 5.52 19.15 18.97
N GLU A 68 5.87 17.87 18.82
CA GLU A 68 7.14 17.44 18.27
C GLU A 68 7.12 17.45 16.74
N VAL A 69 6.02 16.97 16.15
CA VAL A 69 5.92 16.72 14.71
C VAL A 69 5.23 17.86 13.97
N GLY A 70 4.32 18.59 14.62
CA GLY A 70 3.66 19.79 14.06
C GLY A 70 2.70 19.48 12.91
N VAL A 71 1.97 18.33 12.95
CA VAL A 71 0.91 18.02 11.99
C VAL A 71 -0.41 18.57 12.49
N HIS A 72 -0.94 19.56 11.78
CA HIS A 72 -2.22 20.24 12.09
C HIS A 72 -3.25 20.06 10.97
N SER A 73 -2.85 19.57 9.79
CA SER A 73 -3.76 19.24 8.71
C SER A 73 -3.34 17.94 8.06
N LEU A 74 -4.31 17.10 7.71
CA LEU A 74 -4.14 15.84 7.02
C LEU A 74 -5.05 15.80 5.80
N TYR A 75 -4.47 15.63 4.60
CA TYR A 75 -5.21 15.39 3.37
C TYR A 75 -5.05 13.92 2.98
N VAL A 76 -6.14 13.17 2.99
CA VAL A 76 -6.18 11.74 2.64
C VAL A 76 -6.85 11.58 1.29
N PHE A 77 -6.18 10.92 0.36
CA PHE A 77 -6.78 10.54 -0.93
C PHE A 77 -6.31 9.14 -1.34
N SER A 78 -7.20 8.41 -2.01
CA SER A 78 -6.95 7.04 -2.47
C SER A 78 -6.38 6.12 -1.36
N SER A 79 -6.84 6.30 -0.12
CA SER A 79 -6.33 5.56 1.05
C SER A 79 -7.36 5.51 2.18
N ASN A 80 -7.30 4.42 2.97
CA ASN A 80 -8.16 4.24 4.15
C ASN A 80 -7.32 3.98 5.42
N PRO A 81 -6.50 4.96 5.87
CA PRO A 81 -5.53 4.75 6.94
C PRO A 81 -6.14 4.37 8.30
N ALA A 82 -7.39 4.72 8.57
CA ALA A 82 -8.08 4.30 9.80
C ALA A 82 -8.22 2.77 9.92
N ILE A 83 -8.09 2.04 8.81
CA ILE A 83 -8.18 0.57 8.73
C ILE A 83 -6.86 -0.05 8.29
N THR A 84 -6.18 0.51 7.27
CA THR A 84 -5.03 -0.12 6.63
C THR A 84 -3.70 0.19 7.28
N ALA A 85 -3.59 1.30 8.02
CA ALA A 85 -2.35 1.66 8.70
C ALA A 85 -2.05 0.74 9.91
N PRO A 86 -0.78 0.40 10.17
CA PRO A 86 -0.41 -0.40 11.33
C PRO A 86 -0.62 0.38 12.63
N ASN A 87 -0.78 -0.36 13.74
CA ASN A 87 -1.09 0.21 15.05
C ASN A 87 -2.33 1.14 15.01
N GLN A 88 -3.40 0.60 14.46
CA GLN A 88 -4.65 1.30 14.15
C GLN A 88 -5.18 2.12 15.34
N ASN A 89 -5.07 1.62 16.56
CA ASN A 89 -5.58 2.31 17.75
C ASN A 89 -4.88 3.67 17.96
N VAL A 90 -3.58 3.75 17.70
CA VAL A 90 -2.83 5.02 17.79
C VAL A 90 -3.15 5.93 16.60
N VAL A 91 -3.33 5.37 15.41
CA VAL A 91 -3.77 6.15 14.22
C VAL A 91 -5.12 6.80 14.49
N ARG A 92 -6.10 6.03 14.95
CA ARG A 92 -7.45 6.53 15.28
C ARG A 92 -7.43 7.57 16.39
N LYS A 93 -6.61 7.35 17.43
CA LYS A 93 -6.42 8.37 18.48
C LYS A 93 -5.89 9.68 17.90
N GLY A 94 -4.96 9.61 16.96
CA GLY A 94 -4.45 10.78 16.26
C GLY A 94 -5.49 11.46 15.39
N LEU A 95 -6.29 10.70 14.65
CA LEU A 95 -7.37 11.22 13.80
C LEU A 95 -8.51 11.87 14.59
N MET A 96 -8.70 11.49 15.85
CA MET A 96 -9.72 12.09 16.75
C MET A 96 -9.27 13.39 17.42
N ARG A 97 -8.10 13.93 17.14
CA ARG A 97 -7.64 15.18 17.71
C ARG A 97 -8.50 16.35 17.24
N ASN A 98 -8.93 17.20 18.17
CA ASN A 98 -9.74 18.40 17.88
C ASN A 98 -8.96 19.50 17.16
N ASP A 99 -7.62 19.49 17.21
CA ASP A 99 -6.72 20.45 16.58
C ASP A 99 -6.12 19.94 15.26
N LEU A 100 -6.60 18.80 14.75
CA LEU A 100 -6.23 18.23 13.46
C LEU A 100 -7.35 18.49 12.44
N PHE A 101 -7.07 19.26 11.41
CA PHE A 101 -7.99 19.48 10.30
C PHE A 101 -7.82 18.36 9.26
N THR A 102 -8.82 17.49 9.13
CA THR A 102 -8.75 16.31 8.24
C THR A 102 -9.66 16.46 7.04
N ILE A 103 -9.09 16.35 5.85
CA ILE A 103 -9.78 16.32 4.55
C ILE A 103 -9.64 14.92 3.97
N VAL A 104 -10.75 14.31 3.55
CA VAL A 104 -10.75 13.00 2.86
C VAL A 104 -11.34 13.17 1.48
N HIS A 105 -10.56 12.82 0.45
CA HIS A 105 -11.00 12.81 -0.95
C HIS A 105 -11.12 11.36 -1.41
N GLU A 106 -12.35 10.85 -1.44
CA GLU A 106 -12.61 9.42 -1.63
C GLU A 106 -13.91 9.18 -2.41
N ARG A 107 -13.99 8.02 -3.06
CA ARG A 107 -15.15 7.58 -3.84
C ARG A 107 -16.28 7.03 -2.96
N PHE A 108 -15.93 6.47 -1.82
CA PHE A 108 -16.85 5.83 -0.88
C PHE A 108 -16.66 6.36 0.53
N PHE A 109 -17.68 6.27 1.36
CA PHE A 109 -17.59 6.61 2.78
C PHE A 109 -16.82 5.53 3.56
N THR A 110 -15.50 5.55 3.43
CA THR A 110 -14.59 4.65 4.15
C THR A 110 -14.59 4.94 5.66
N ASP A 111 -13.97 4.05 6.45
CA ASP A 111 -13.83 4.28 7.89
C ASP A 111 -13.03 5.55 8.22
N THR A 112 -12.11 5.96 7.35
CA THR A 112 -11.36 7.21 7.52
C THR A 112 -12.27 8.43 7.41
N CYS A 113 -13.33 8.39 6.62
CA CYS A 113 -14.31 9.48 6.51
C CYS A 113 -15.01 9.81 7.83
N LYS A 114 -15.06 8.88 8.79
CA LYS A 114 -15.64 9.11 10.13
C LYS A 114 -14.85 10.15 10.96
N TYR A 115 -13.62 10.44 10.58
CA TYR A 115 -12.71 11.36 11.23
C TYR A 115 -12.47 12.65 10.43
N ALA A 116 -13.13 12.82 9.30
CA ALA A 116 -12.93 13.94 8.41
C ALA A 116 -13.78 15.16 8.82
N ASP A 117 -13.17 16.33 8.75
CA ASP A 117 -13.88 17.62 8.83
C ASP A 117 -14.52 17.96 7.48
N ILE A 118 -13.87 17.56 6.39
CA ILE A 118 -14.36 17.74 5.02
C ILE A 118 -14.20 16.43 4.25
N ILE A 119 -15.26 16.03 3.54
CA ILE A 119 -15.23 14.91 2.60
C ILE A 119 -15.48 15.47 1.20
N LEU A 120 -14.56 15.19 0.29
CA LEU A 120 -14.63 15.57 -1.12
C LEU A 120 -14.90 14.32 -1.94
N PRO A 121 -15.93 14.30 -2.81
CA PRO A 121 -16.21 13.14 -3.65
C PRO A 121 -15.17 13.04 -4.78
N ALA A 122 -14.61 11.83 -4.95
CA ALA A 122 -13.62 11.52 -5.97
C ALA A 122 -14.22 10.77 -7.15
N THR A 123 -13.69 11.00 -8.34
CA THR A 123 -14.06 10.26 -9.55
C THR A 123 -13.51 8.82 -9.54
N THR A 124 -14.20 7.92 -10.21
CA THR A 124 -13.68 6.61 -10.60
C THR A 124 -12.84 6.72 -11.86
N SER A 125 -12.11 5.63 -12.21
CA SER A 125 -11.25 5.59 -13.40
C SER A 125 -11.97 5.76 -14.74
N VAL A 126 -13.30 5.63 -14.79
CA VAL A 126 -14.09 5.82 -16.00
C VAL A 126 -14.65 7.24 -16.13
N GLU A 127 -14.44 8.09 -15.14
CA GLU A 127 -14.98 9.45 -15.04
C GLU A 127 -13.93 10.53 -15.26
N HIS A 128 -12.64 10.18 -15.44
CA HIS A 128 -11.54 11.12 -15.74
C HIS A 128 -10.55 10.53 -16.72
N ASP A 129 -9.71 11.38 -17.29
CA ASP A 129 -8.63 10.97 -18.18
C ASP A 129 -7.39 10.63 -17.33
N ASP A 130 -6.68 9.54 -17.67
CA ASP A 130 -5.45 9.14 -16.98
C ASP A 130 -4.50 8.37 -17.89
N ILE A 131 -3.24 8.20 -17.46
CA ILE A 131 -2.23 7.37 -18.09
C ILE A 131 -1.92 6.16 -17.22
N TYR A 132 -1.93 4.99 -17.84
CA TYR A 132 -1.79 3.71 -17.14
C TYR A 132 -0.51 2.97 -17.50
N ASN A 133 0.07 2.34 -16.51
CA ASN A 133 1.13 1.34 -16.64
C ASN A 133 0.91 0.24 -15.60
N SER A 134 1.63 -0.88 -15.73
CA SER A 134 1.47 -2.03 -14.83
C SER A 134 2.78 -2.48 -14.20
N TYR A 135 2.70 -3.24 -13.13
CA TYR A 135 3.83 -3.97 -12.54
C TYR A 135 4.13 -5.30 -13.23
N GLY A 136 3.19 -5.85 -14.01
CA GLY A 136 3.30 -7.17 -14.63
C GLY A 136 3.76 -7.18 -16.08
N HIS A 137 3.77 -6.02 -16.73
CA HIS A 137 4.15 -5.88 -18.13
C HIS A 137 4.64 -4.45 -18.46
N TYR A 138 5.20 -4.27 -19.65
CA TYR A 138 5.74 -2.97 -20.09
C TYR A 138 4.77 -2.15 -20.94
N THR A 139 3.50 -2.49 -20.94
CA THR A 139 2.49 -1.74 -21.70
C THR A 139 2.20 -0.40 -21.02
N ILE A 140 2.09 0.63 -21.84
CA ILE A 140 1.62 1.98 -21.46
C ILE A 140 0.40 2.28 -22.31
N GLY A 141 -0.62 2.86 -21.71
CA GLY A 141 -1.83 3.31 -22.40
C GLY A 141 -2.45 4.49 -21.70
N THR A 142 -3.35 5.18 -22.39
CA THR A 142 -4.21 6.20 -21.81
C THR A 142 -5.62 5.65 -21.68
N GLY A 143 -6.31 6.04 -20.62
CA GLY A 143 -7.74 5.81 -20.43
C GLY A 143 -8.45 7.14 -20.44
N TYR A 144 -9.24 7.40 -21.49
CA TYR A 144 -10.05 8.59 -21.54
C TYR A 144 -11.40 8.35 -20.86
N LYS A 145 -11.97 9.39 -20.26
CA LYS A 145 -13.23 9.28 -19.57
C LYS A 145 -14.33 8.74 -20.49
N LEU A 146 -15.13 7.83 -19.96
CA LEU A 146 -16.24 7.20 -20.68
C LEU A 146 -17.59 7.78 -20.29
N ILE A 147 -17.71 8.33 -19.09
CA ILE A 147 -18.92 8.94 -18.54
C ILE A 147 -18.57 10.26 -17.86
N ASP A 148 -19.54 11.13 -17.72
CA ASP A 148 -19.36 12.35 -16.94
C ASP A 148 -19.27 11.99 -15.44
N PRO A 149 -18.53 12.79 -14.64
CA PRO A 149 -18.43 12.60 -13.19
C PRO A 149 -19.81 12.56 -12.52
N VAL A 150 -20.01 11.61 -11.60
CA VAL A 150 -21.26 11.48 -10.86
C VAL A 150 -21.35 12.55 -9.78
N GLY A 151 -22.44 13.31 -9.77
CA GLY A 151 -22.69 14.34 -8.77
C GLY A 151 -21.64 15.45 -8.80
N GLU A 152 -20.98 15.71 -7.69
CA GLU A 152 -19.94 16.72 -7.55
C GLU A 152 -18.54 16.14 -7.54
N SER A 153 -18.38 14.87 -7.95
CA SER A 153 -17.07 14.19 -7.92
C SER A 153 -16.08 14.87 -8.88
N ARG A 154 -14.82 14.93 -8.43
CA ARG A 154 -13.71 15.52 -9.19
C ARG A 154 -12.49 14.61 -9.09
N SER A 155 -11.65 14.66 -10.10
CA SER A 155 -10.39 13.92 -10.08
C SER A 155 -9.39 14.51 -9.07
N ASN A 156 -8.39 13.72 -8.71
CA ASN A 156 -7.31 14.19 -7.85
C ASN A 156 -6.62 15.43 -8.43
N TRP A 157 -6.40 15.45 -9.75
CA TRP A 157 -5.79 16.59 -10.42
C TRP A 157 -6.64 17.85 -10.28
N GLN A 158 -7.92 17.77 -10.60
CA GLN A 158 -8.84 18.93 -10.55
C GLN A 158 -8.91 19.52 -9.13
N VAL A 159 -9.02 18.66 -8.09
CA VAL A 159 -9.09 19.14 -6.70
C VAL A 159 -7.78 19.81 -6.28
N ILE A 160 -6.63 19.19 -6.59
CA ILE A 160 -5.33 19.73 -6.19
C ILE A 160 -5.01 21.02 -6.96
N ALA A 161 -5.31 21.09 -8.26
CA ALA A 161 -5.10 22.29 -9.05
C ALA A 161 -5.96 23.47 -8.55
N GLU A 162 -7.25 23.22 -8.26
CA GLU A 162 -8.10 24.25 -7.68
C GLU A 162 -7.67 24.69 -6.28
N LEU A 163 -7.23 23.76 -5.45
CA LEU A 163 -6.71 24.06 -4.12
C LEU A 163 -5.44 24.93 -4.23
N ALA A 164 -4.51 24.59 -5.12
CA ALA A 164 -3.31 25.36 -5.37
C ALA A 164 -3.62 26.81 -5.74
N LYS A 165 -4.53 27.03 -6.70
CA LYS A 165 -4.98 28.38 -7.09
C LYS A 165 -5.60 29.16 -5.94
N ARG A 166 -6.47 28.53 -5.14
CA ARG A 166 -7.10 29.15 -3.96
C ARG A 166 -6.10 29.49 -2.84
N MET A 167 -4.97 28.76 -2.81
CA MET A 167 -3.85 29.05 -1.91
C MET A 167 -2.90 30.15 -2.45
N GLY A 168 -3.19 30.71 -3.63
CA GLY A 168 -2.40 31.77 -4.25
C GLY A 168 -1.15 31.27 -5.00
N LEU A 169 -1.13 30.01 -5.39
CA LEU A 169 -0.08 29.49 -6.27
C LEU A 169 -0.44 29.85 -7.72
N GLU A 170 0.19 30.91 -8.21
CA GLU A 170 -0.01 31.44 -9.57
C GLU A 170 0.98 30.79 -10.54
N ASP A 171 0.61 29.62 -11.09
CA ASP A 171 1.40 28.88 -12.07
C ASP A 171 0.44 28.31 -13.13
N ASP A 172 0.70 28.60 -14.40
CA ASP A 172 -0.10 28.14 -15.55
C ASP A 172 -0.20 26.60 -15.61
N PHE A 173 0.69 25.90 -14.92
CA PHE A 173 0.62 24.45 -14.78
C PHE A 173 -0.72 23.98 -14.19
N PHE A 174 -1.28 24.71 -13.23
CA PHE A 174 -2.57 24.41 -12.62
C PHE A 174 -3.78 24.74 -13.50
N ASP A 175 -3.57 25.34 -14.66
CA ASP A 175 -4.63 25.58 -15.67
C ASP A 175 -4.78 24.43 -16.66
N LEU A 176 -3.83 23.50 -16.69
CA LEU A 176 -3.84 22.36 -17.59
C LEU A 176 -5.00 21.40 -17.27
N SER A 177 -5.65 20.92 -18.32
CA SER A 177 -6.57 19.78 -18.20
C SER A 177 -5.79 18.48 -18.02
N GLU A 178 -6.46 17.43 -17.58
CA GLU A 178 -5.87 16.08 -17.48
C GLU A 178 -5.32 15.63 -18.83
N LYS A 179 -6.05 15.92 -19.91
CA LYS A 179 -5.63 15.60 -21.27
C LYS A 179 -4.35 16.33 -21.68
N ASP A 180 -4.23 17.61 -21.33
CA ASP A 180 -3.02 18.41 -21.62
C ASP A 180 -1.82 17.85 -20.84
N LEU A 181 -2.03 17.45 -19.58
CA LEU A 181 -0.99 16.81 -18.77
C LEU A 181 -0.54 15.48 -19.37
N ILE A 182 -1.48 14.62 -19.77
CA ILE A 182 -1.18 13.34 -20.42
C ILE A 182 -0.38 13.59 -21.69
N GLU A 183 -0.79 14.55 -22.53
CA GLU A 183 -0.07 14.90 -23.75
C GLU A 183 1.36 15.36 -23.44
N GLN A 184 1.55 16.27 -22.49
CA GLN A 184 2.88 16.72 -22.09
C GLN A 184 3.75 15.57 -21.54
N ILE A 185 3.20 14.70 -20.68
CA ILE A 185 3.91 13.54 -20.14
C ILE A 185 4.38 12.63 -21.28
N VAL A 186 3.49 12.29 -22.19
CA VAL A 186 3.80 11.39 -23.32
C VAL A 186 4.82 12.03 -24.26
N ARG A 187 4.61 13.29 -24.66
CA ARG A 187 5.48 14.02 -25.61
C ARG A 187 6.90 14.24 -25.08
N THR A 188 7.05 14.43 -23.78
CA THR A 188 8.36 14.64 -23.13
C THR A 188 9.07 13.34 -22.76
N SER A 189 8.40 12.20 -22.86
CA SER A 189 8.96 10.88 -22.55
C SER A 189 9.96 10.43 -23.62
N SER A 190 11.23 10.72 -23.42
CA SER A 190 12.32 10.46 -24.38
C SER A 190 12.53 8.99 -24.72
N ARG A 191 12.01 8.08 -23.92
CA ARG A 191 12.10 6.61 -24.10
C ARG A 191 10.94 6.03 -24.91
N ILE A 192 9.94 6.84 -25.27
CA ILE A 192 8.81 6.46 -26.11
C ILE A 192 9.05 7.02 -27.50
N SER A 193 9.00 6.16 -28.53
CA SER A 193 9.16 6.62 -29.91
C SER A 193 8.03 7.57 -30.32
N LYS A 194 8.26 8.42 -31.30
CA LYS A 194 7.20 9.34 -31.78
C LYS A 194 5.97 8.62 -32.31
N SER A 195 6.15 7.49 -32.99
CA SER A 195 5.03 6.66 -33.45
C SER A 195 4.23 6.08 -32.29
N ASP A 196 4.91 5.61 -31.26
CA ASP A 196 4.25 5.05 -30.06
C ASP A 196 3.55 6.15 -29.25
N GLN A 197 4.12 7.37 -29.20
CA GLN A 197 3.47 8.52 -28.58
C GLN A 197 2.11 8.82 -29.24
N GLU A 198 2.04 8.80 -30.59
CA GLU A 198 0.78 9.01 -31.28
C GLU A 198 -0.25 7.92 -30.98
N LEU A 199 0.16 6.65 -30.93
CA LEU A 199 -0.72 5.53 -30.57
C LEU A 199 -1.25 5.67 -29.13
N ILE A 200 -0.38 5.95 -28.17
CA ILE A 200 -0.77 6.15 -26.77
C ILE A 200 -1.79 7.29 -26.65
N LEU A 201 -1.56 8.41 -27.36
CA LEU A 201 -2.44 9.58 -27.26
C LEU A 201 -3.80 9.41 -27.94
N ILE A 202 -3.97 8.43 -28.81
CA ILE A 202 -5.29 8.07 -29.35
C ILE A 202 -5.99 6.95 -28.56
N GLY A 203 -5.40 6.49 -27.44
CA GLY A 203 -5.97 5.46 -26.57
C GLY A 203 -5.52 4.03 -26.89
N GLU A 204 -4.60 3.84 -27.84
CA GLU A 204 -4.06 2.50 -28.14
C GLU A 204 -2.94 2.14 -27.17
N PRO A 205 -3.04 1.01 -26.46
CA PRO A 205 -1.97 0.56 -25.57
C PRO A 205 -0.75 0.09 -26.37
N VAL A 206 0.44 0.52 -25.93
CA VAL A 206 1.70 0.18 -26.59
C VAL A 206 2.61 -0.59 -25.63
N GLU A 207 3.10 -1.75 -26.08
CA GLU A 207 4.09 -2.52 -25.33
C GLU A 207 5.51 -1.99 -25.60
N MET A 208 6.18 -1.51 -24.54
CA MET A 208 7.52 -0.98 -24.63
C MET A 208 8.57 -2.09 -24.70
N THR A 209 9.44 -2.02 -25.69
CA THR A 209 10.54 -2.96 -25.84
C THR A 209 11.67 -2.64 -24.88
N VAL A 210 12.12 -3.64 -24.13
CA VAL A 210 13.32 -3.58 -23.27
C VAL A 210 14.46 -4.29 -24.01
N PRO A 211 15.60 -3.62 -24.25
CA PRO A 211 16.75 -4.26 -24.85
C PRO A 211 17.21 -5.48 -24.03
N GLU A 212 17.62 -6.56 -24.69
CA GLU A 212 18.16 -7.76 -23.99
C GLU A 212 19.37 -7.42 -23.11
N SER A 213 20.20 -6.47 -23.54
CA SER A 213 21.34 -5.96 -22.76
C SER A 213 20.94 -5.34 -21.43
N TYR A 214 19.69 -4.90 -21.26
CA TYR A 214 19.19 -4.34 -19.99
C TYR A 214 19.36 -5.32 -18.83
N LYS A 215 19.23 -6.60 -19.08
CA LYS A 215 19.32 -7.66 -18.08
C LYS A 215 20.71 -7.75 -17.43
N MET A 216 21.78 -7.42 -18.18
CA MET A 216 23.17 -7.47 -17.71
C MET A 216 23.76 -6.09 -17.39
N ASP A 217 22.95 -5.03 -17.47
CA ASP A 217 23.37 -3.66 -17.19
C ASP A 217 23.12 -3.34 -15.70
N PHE A 218 24.02 -3.81 -14.84
CA PHE A 218 23.95 -3.57 -13.41
C PHE A 218 24.39 -2.14 -13.06
N LYS A 219 23.50 -1.34 -12.49
CA LYS A 219 23.75 0.05 -12.08
C LYS A 219 24.40 0.15 -10.68
N THR A 220 25.22 -0.80 -10.33
CA THR A 220 26.01 -0.82 -9.10
C THR A 220 27.37 -0.15 -9.34
N PRO A 221 28.09 0.31 -8.29
CA PRO A 221 29.42 0.88 -8.42
C PRO A 221 30.44 -0.02 -9.15
N SER A 222 30.35 -1.32 -8.96
CA SER A 222 31.23 -2.30 -9.62
C SER A 222 30.79 -2.70 -11.03
N GLY A 223 29.58 -2.33 -11.46
CA GLY A 223 28.96 -2.83 -12.69
C GLY A 223 28.60 -4.32 -12.66
N LYS A 224 28.60 -4.93 -11.47
CA LYS A 224 28.32 -6.34 -11.24
C LYS A 224 27.25 -6.48 -10.15
N ILE A 225 26.70 -7.68 -9.97
CA ILE A 225 25.85 -7.98 -8.82
C ILE A 225 26.70 -7.94 -7.55
N GLU A 226 26.32 -7.09 -6.59
CA GLU A 226 27.05 -6.91 -5.34
C GLU A 226 26.36 -7.69 -4.21
N LEU A 227 27.01 -8.74 -3.70
CA LEU A 227 26.56 -9.51 -2.56
C LEU A 227 26.99 -8.89 -1.23
N TYR A 228 28.02 -8.06 -1.26
CA TYR A 228 28.50 -7.26 -0.14
C TYR A 228 28.30 -5.78 -0.47
N ASN A 229 27.60 -5.05 0.40
CA ASN A 229 27.42 -3.62 0.27
C ASN A 229 27.87 -2.91 1.55
N PRO A 230 29.04 -2.27 1.56
CA PRO A 230 29.58 -1.63 2.76
C PRO A 230 28.79 -0.39 3.21
N GLN A 231 27.88 0.12 2.39
CA GLN A 231 27.01 1.27 2.72
C GLN A 231 25.75 0.86 3.48
N ASP A 232 25.40 -0.42 3.48
CA ASP A 232 24.26 -0.93 4.21
C ASP A 232 24.56 -1.09 5.70
N VAL A 233 23.54 -0.95 6.53
CA VAL A 233 23.63 -1.26 7.98
C VAL A 233 24.08 -2.70 8.20
N GLU A 234 23.64 -3.61 7.35
CA GLU A 234 24.05 -5.01 7.32
C GLU A 234 24.73 -5.31 5.97
N PRO A 235 26.05 -5.16 5.88
CA PRO A 235 26.78 -5.30 4.63
C PRO A 235 26.66 -6.66 3.95
N LEU A 236 26.62 -7.74 4.74
CA LEU A 236 26.48 -9.13 4.27
C LEU A 236 25.06 -9.63 4.40
N ILE A 237 24.69 -10.51 3.48
CA ILE A 237 23.43 -11.26 3.57
C ILE A 237 23.51 -12.23 4.75
N ARG A 238 22.58 -12.13 5.68
CA ARG A 238 22.48 -13.02 6.85
C ARG A 238 21.04 -13.26 7.25
N TYR A 239 20.80 -14.29 8.03
CA TYR A 239 19.51 -14.51 8.64
C TYR A 239 19.16 -13.41 9.64
N MET A 240 17.98 -12.81 9.46
CA MET A 240 17.40 -11.84 10.40
C MET A 240 16.09 -12.44 10.94
N PRO A 241 15.98 -12.71 12.23
CA PRO A 241 14.75 -13.25 12.80
C PRO A 241 13.60 -12.23 12.68
N PRO A 242 12.34 -12.70 12.60
CA PRO A 242 11.19 -11.82 12.78
C PRO A 242 11.20 -11.21 14.18
N TYR A 243 10.60 -10.04 14.33
CA TYR A 243 10.61 -9.34 15.62
C TYR A 243 9.83 -10.10 16.70
N GLY A 244 8.60 -10.53 16.39
CA GLY A 244 7.72 -11.14 17.40
C GLY A 244 7.25 -10.20 18.51
N ASP A 245 6.35 -10.68 19.36
CA ASP A 245 5.74 -9.93 20.47
C ASP A 245 5.67 -10.77 21.76
N ASN A 246 6.45 -11.85 21.86
CA ASN A 246 6.49 -12.78 23.01
C ASN A 246 5.12 -13.42 23.36
N ALA A 247 4.28 -13.66 22.35
CA ALA A 247 2.99 -14.34 22.50
C ALA A 247 3.00 -15.70 21.78
N PRO A 248 2.09 -16.64 22.12
CA PRO A 248 2.17 -18.02 21.67
C PRO A 248 1.86 -18.25 20.18
N PHE A 249 1.12 -17.35 19.54
CA PHE A 249 0.69 -17.53 18.16
C PHE A 249 1.20 -16.45 17.24
N TRP A 250 1.76 -16.84 16.11
CA TRP A 250 1.96 -15.96 14.97
C TRP A 250 0.61 -15.65 14.31
N LEU A 251 0.33 -14.39 14.05
CA LEU A 251 -0.86 -13.96 13.33
C LEU A 251 -0.51 -13.64 11.87
N ILE A 252 -1.10 -14.39 10.95
CA ILE A 252 -0.98 -14.18 9.53
C ILE A 252 -2.31 -13.62 9.02
N ASN A 253 -2.30 -12.40 8.48
CA ASN A 253 -3.44 -11.83 7.79
C ASN A 253 -3.17 -11.81 6.28
N GLY A 254 -3.67 -12.82 5.58
CA GLY A 254 -3.52 -12.94 4.13
C GLY A 254 -4.53 -12.07 3.37
N ASN A 255 -4.35 -11.98 2.04
CA ASN A 255 -5.34 -11.32 1.19
C ASN A 255 -6.59 -12.21 1.03
N ASP A 256 -7.77 -11.60 1.06
CA ASP A 256 -9.01 -12.24 0.62
C ASP A 256 -9.21 -12.01 -0.88
N ILE A 257 -9.67 -13.02 -1.60
CA ILE A 257 -9.86 -12.94 -3.06
C ILE A 257 -10.91 -11.92 -3.50
N ARG A 258 -11.79 -11.53 -2.59
CA ARG A 258 -12.92 -10.62 -2.84
C ARG A 258 -12.54 -9.15 -2.74
N ILE A 259 -11.45 -8.84 -2.05
CA ILE A 259 -11.04 -7.46 -1.74
C ILE A 259 -9.55 -7.25 -2.02
N LEU A 260 -9.18 -6.01 -2.31
CA LEU A 260 -7.79 -5.59 -2.46
C LEU A 260 -7.46 -4.59 -1.33
N ASP A 261 -6.69 -5.03 -0.34
CA ASP A 261 -6.54 -4.34 0.95
C ASP A 261 -7.93 -4.03 1.55
N SER A 262 -8.36 -2.77 1.57
CA SER A 262 -9.70 -2.37 2.00
C SER A 262 -10.60 -1.88 0.84
N SER A 263 -10.16 -2.03 -0.41
CA SER A 263 -10.99 -1.73 -1.60
C SER A 263 -11.99 -2.86 -1.87
N PHE A 264 -13.15 -2.53 -2.40
CA PHE A 264 -14.29 -3.40 -2.66
C PHE A 264 -15.05 -3.85 -1.40
N CYS A 265 -14.68 -3.37 -0.22
CA CYS A 265 -15.45 -3.62 1.00
C CYS A 265 -16.83 -2.94 1.02
N GLU A 266 -17.11 -2.02 0.10
CA GLU A 266 -18.43 -1.43 -0.12
C GLU A 266 -19.44 -2.41 -0.75
N LEU A 267 -18.95 -3.51 -1.32
CA LEU A 267 -19.82 -4.52 -1.92
C LEU A 267 -20.46 -5.39 -0.85
N ASP A 268 -21.72 -5.74 -1.05
CA ASP A 268 -22.44 -6.68 -0.19
C ASP A 268 -22.13 -8.11 -0.64
N PHE A 269 -21.33 -8.82 0.14
CA PHE A 269 -20.98 -10.21 -0.13
C PHE A 269 -21.98 -11.22 0.45
N ASN A 270 -23.01 -10.77 1.21
CA ASN A 270 -23.99 -11.63 1.87
C ASN A 270 -23.39 -12.80 2.64
N ASP A 271 -22.18 -12.60 3.20
CA ASP A 271 -21.47 -13.60 4.01
C ASP A 271 -21.38 -13.11 5.46
N PRO A 272 -22.14 -13.70 6.39
CA PRO A 272 -22.12 -13.29 7.80
C PRO A 272 -20.80 -13.60 8.50
N GLU A 273 -19.89 -14.30 7.84
CA GLU A 273 -18.63 -14.75 8.40
C GLU A 273 -17.42 -14.30 7.55
N LEU A 274 -17.50 -13.06 7.02
CA LEU A 274 -16.46 -12.49 6.18
C LEU A 274 -15.07 -12.58 6.81
N MET A 275 -14.96 -12.25 8.10
CA MET A 275 -13.71 -12.29 8.85
C MET A 275 -13.71 -13.49 9.77
N LYS A 276 -12.96 -14.53 9.39
CA LYS A 276 -12.80 -15.78 10.15
C LYS A 276 -11.37 -15.92 10.64
N LEU A 277 -11.21 -16.47 11.83
CA LEU A 277 -9.92 -16.92 12.35
C LEU A 277 -9.81 -18.43 12.11
N ARG A 278 -8.77 -18.84 11.41
CA ARG A 278 -8.44 -20.27 11.25
C ARG A 278 -7.40 -20.67 12.28
N ILE A 279 -7.63 -21.78 12.94
CA ILE A 279 -6.77 -22.33 14.00
C ILE A 279 -6.65 -23.84 13.83
N HIS A 280 -5.45 -24.37 14.03
CA HIS A 280 -5.24 -25.82 14.04
C HIS A 280 -6.06 -26.48 15.17
N PRO A 281 -6.79 -27.61 14.94
CA PRO A 281 -7.65 -28.26 15.95
C PRO A 281 -6.96 -28.60 17.27
N GLU A 282 -5.70 -29.04 17.21
CA GLU A 282 -4.93 -29.36 18.42
C GLU A 282 -4.60 -28.13 19.26
N ASP A 283 -4.36 -26.99 18.62
CA ASP A 283 -4.14 -25.72 19.31
C ASP A 283 -5.45 -25.21 19.90
N ALA A 284 -6.55 -25.26 19.15
CA ALA A 284 -7.88 -24.91 19.64
C ALA A 284 -8.26 -25.69 20.89
N LYS A 285 -7.99 -27.01 20.90
CA LYS A 285 -8.23 -27.89 22.06
C LYS A 285 -7.41 -27.47 23.30
N MET A 286 -6.16 -27.04 23.12
CA MET A 286 -5.32 -26.56 24.23
C MET A 286 -5.89 -25.31 24.92
N TYR A 287 -6.63 -24.50 24.19
CA TYR A 287 -7.25 -23.25 24.67
C TYR A 287 -8.75 -23.38 24.94
N ASN A 288 -9.31 -24.60 24.91
CA ASN A 288 -10.73 -24.91 25.09
C ASN A 288 -11.63 -24.10 24.10
N ILE A 289 -11.21 -23.99 22.87
CA ILE A 289 -11.94 -23.29 21.80
C ILE A 289 -12.66 -24.33 20.95
N ASN A 290 -13.98 -24.22 20.84
CA ASN A 290 -14.78 -25.04 19.96
C ASN A 290 -14.81 -24.46 18.53
N ASP A 291 -15.10 -25.31 17.55
CA ASP A 291 -15.31 -24.85 16.16
C ASP A 291 -16.47 -23.85 16.07
N GLY A 292 -16.24 -22.72 15.44
CA GLY A 292 -17.22 -21.61 15.36
C GLY A 292 -17.35 -20.75 16.63
N ALA A 293 -16.56 -21.01 17.67
CA ALA A 293 -16.62 -20.23 18.92
C ALA A 293 -16.13 -18.79 18.71
N GLU A 294 -16.73 -17.85 19.44
CA GLU A 294 -16.27 -16.49 19.53
C GLU A 294 -15.07 -16.41 20.47
N VAL A 295 -13.97 -15.85 19.97
CA VAL A 295 -12.70 -15.71 20.68
C VAL A 295 -12.23 -14.25 20.64
N GLU A 296 -11.32 -13.93 21.55
CA GLU A 296 -10.57 -12.68 21.48
C GLU A 296 -9.10 -13.00 21.24
N ILE A 297 -8.54 -12.44 20.16
CA ILE A 297 -7.10 -12.40 19.93
C ILE A 297 -6.56 -11.04 20.36
N TYR A 298 -5.43 -11.00 21.07
CA TYR A 298 -4.93 -9.77 21.67
C TYR A 298 -3.42 -9.76 21.86
N ASN A 299 -2.87 -8.56 21.95
CA ASN A 299 -1.50 -8.28 22.39
C ASN A 299 -1.46 -6.90 23.06
N ASP A 300 -0.27 -6.37 23.35
CA ASP A 300 -0.10 -5.09 24.05
C ASP A 300 -0.66 -3.87 23.29
N ARG A 301 -0.94 -3.99 21.99
CA ARG A 301 -1.46 -2.91 21.15
C ARG A 301 -2.99 -2.86 21.10
N GLY A 302 -3.64 -4.01 21.24
CA GLY A 302 -5.08 -4.08 21.18
C GLY A 302 -5.63 -5.48 21.20
N SER A 303 -6.93 -5.60 20.92
CA SER A 303 -7.64 -6.87 20.83
C SER A 303 -8.68 -6.84 19.71
N VAL A 304 -9.01 -8.00 19.19
CA VAL A 304 -10.05 -8.20 18.15
C VAL A 304 -10.90 -9.42 18.54
N LYS A 305 -12.22 -9.26 18.52
CA LYS A 305 -13.17 -10.36 18.68
C LYS A 305 -13.48 -10.96 17.32
N ILE A 306 -13.41 -12.28 17.22
CA ILE A 306 -13.52 -12.99 15.94
C ILE A 306 -13.97 -14.43 16.19
N LYS A 307 -14.69 -15.03 15.22
CA LYS A 307 -15.05 -16.45 15.29
C LYS A 307 -13.90 -17.33 14.81
N ALA A 308 -13.55 -18.33 15.59
CA ALA A 308 -12.49 -19.28 15.29
C ALA A 308 -13.05 -20.57 14.67
N TYR A 309 -12.44 -20.99 13.56
CA TYR A 309 -12.79 -22.22 12.85
C TYR A 309 -11.59 -23.14 12.74
N TYR A 310 -11.85 -24.44 12.86
CA TYR A 310 -10.82 -25.46 12.73
C TYR A 310 -10.33 -25.55 11.28
N ASP A 311 -9.01 -25.64 11.15
CA ASP A 311 -8.36 -25.81 9.86
C ASP A 311 -7.04 -26.58 10.08
N ASP A 312 -6.99 -27.82 9.66
CA ASP A 312 -5.84 -28.71 9.81
C ASP A 312 -4.69 -28.41 8.84
N GLU A 313 -4.93 -27.55 7.83
CA GLU A 313 -3.89 -27.01 6.94
C GLU A 313 -3.10 -25.86 7.61
N VAL A 314 -3.65 -25.24 8.66
CA VAL A 314 -2.94 -24.19 9.40
C VAL A 314 -1.83 -24.80 10.26
N GLN A 315 -0.63 -24.29 10.15
CA GLN A 315 0.50 -24.73 10.96
C GLN A 315 0.23 -24.47 12.45
N ARG A 316 0.58 -25.41 13.31
CA ARG A 316 0.50 -25.24 14.78
C ARG A 316 1.32 -24.02 15.25
N GLY A 317 0.77 -23.29 16.22
CA GLY A 317 1.35 -22.03 16.68
C GLY A 317 1.10 -20.85 15.77
N THR A 318 0.21 -21.01 14.77
CA THR A 318 -0.18 -19.94 13.84
C THR A 318 -1.69 -19.76 13.85
N LEU A 319 -2.13 -18.53 13.75
CA LEU A 319 -3.51 -18.12 13.49
C LEU A 319 -3.58 -17.41 12.15
N VAL A 320 -4.60 -17.71 11.34
CA VAL A 320 -4.75 -17.14 10.01
C VAL A 320 -6.10 -16.46 9.89
N THR A 321 -6.10 -15.23 9.38
CA THR A 321 -7.32 -14.53 8.95
C THR A 321 -7.07 -13.91 7.56
N LEU A 322 -8.13 -13.49 6.87
CA LEU A 322 -8.03 -12.96 5.53
C LEU A 322 -8.71 -11.59 5.42
N GLY A 323 -8.09 -10.72 4.65
CA GLY A 323 -8.62 -9.40 4.29
C GLY A 323 -8.47 -8.34 5.38
N VAL A 324 -8.64 -7.08 4.95
CA VAL A 324 -8.67 -5.90 5.80
C VAL A 324 -10.05 -5.26 5.64
N TRP A 325 -11.02 -5.81 6.35
CA TRP A 325 -12.44 -5.46 6.21
C TRP A 325 -12.77 -4.14 6.88
N TRP A 326 -13.71 -3.40 6.31
CA TRP A 326 -14.29 -2.22 6.97
C TRP A 326 -14.98 -2.63 8.28
N GLN A 327 -15.01 -1.70 9.21
CA GLN A 327 -15.63 -1.97 10.52
C GLN A 327 -17.09 -2.40 10.42
N SER A 328 -17.83 -1.88 9.44
CA SER A 328 -19.22 -2.27 9.18
C SER A 328 -19.39 -3.74 8.78
N GLN A 329 -18.32 -4.38 8.31
CA GLN A 329 -18.29 -5.78 7.84
C GLN A 329 -17.42 -6.68 8.72
N SER A 330 -16.77 -6.10 9.73
CA SER A 330 -15.95 -6.85 10.68
C SER A 330 -16.81 -7.52 11.75
N SER A 331 -16.36 -8.66 12.25
CA SER A 331 -16.95 -9.31 13.44
C SER A 331 -16.85 -8.44 14.69
N ASP A 332 -15.87 -7.54 14.74
CA ASP A 332 -15.76 -6.50 15.76
C ASP A 332 -15.97 -5.13 15.10
N PRO A 333 -17.16 -4.50 15.23
CA PRO A 333 -17.49 -3.25 14.56
C PRO A 333 -16.67 -2.04 15.05
N HIS A 334 -15.86 -2.23 16.07
CA HIS A 334 -15.05 -1.14 16.66
C HIS A 334 -13.58 -1.21 16.28
N VAL A 335 -13.11 -2.38 15.81
CA VAL A 335 -11.67 -2.64 15.63
C VAL A 335 -11.45 -3.44 14.35
N ALA A 336 -10.36 -3.19 13.65
CA ALA A 336 -9.88 -4.02 12.56
C ALA A 336 -8.59 -4.74 12.96
N ILE A 337 -8.17 -5.71 12.16
CA ILE A 337 -7.02 -6.57 12.43
C ILE A 337 -5.72 -5.78 12.67
N ASN A 338 -5.59 -4.61 12.06
CA ASN A 338 -4.43 -3.73 12.25
C ASN A 338 -4.34 -3.06 13.64
N ALA A 339 -5.32 -3.26 14.51
CA ALA A 339 -5.17 -2.97 15.94
C ALA A 339 -4.06 -3.81 16.61
N LEU A 340 -3.74 -4.97 16.02
CA LEU A 340 -2.74 -5.90 16.53
C LEU A 340 -1.36 -5.72 15.88
N THR A 341 -1.26 -4.99 14.77
CA THR A 341 0.00 -4.79 14.04
C THR A 341 0.85 -3.68 14.66
N ALA A 342 2.16 -3.73 14.45
CA ALA A 342 3.10 -2.75 14.99
C ALA A 342 3.49 -1.70 13.95
N ALA A 343 3.62 -0.45 14.37
CA ALA A 343 4.22 0.63 13.58
C ALA A 343 5.76 0.52 13.58
N ARG A 344 6.28 -0.69 13.31
CA ARG A 344 7.69 -1.03 13.33
C ARG A 344 8.21 -1.16 11.90
N PRO A 345 9.27 -0.45 11.51
CA PRO A 345 9.84 -0.58 10.17
C PRO A 345 10.54 -1.93 10.00
N THR A 346 10.61 -2.38 8.75
CA THR A 346 11.50 -3.48 8.36
C THR A 346 12.96 -3.09 8.58
N ASP A 347 13.84 -4.07 8.48
CA ASP A 347 15.30 -3.93 8.56
C ASP A 347 15.88 -2.90 7.57
N GLN A 348 15.24 -2.71 6.42
CA GLN A 348 15.58 -1.69 5.41
C GLN A 348 14.32 -1.18 4.73
N GLY A 349 14.39 0.02 4.12
CA GLY A 349 13.35 0.57 3.27
C GLY A 349 12.09 1.09 3.96
N TRP A 350 12.02 1.05 5.28
CA TRP A 350 10.91 1.61 6.09
C TRP A 350 9.52 1.02 5.77
N GLY A 351 9.45 -0.19 5.22
CA GLY A 351 8.20 -0.90 5.01
C GLY A 351 7.60 -1.38 6.35
N SER A 352 6.32 -1.76 6.32
CA SER A 352 5.61 -2.25 7.51
C SER A 352 5.91 -3.72 7.77
N THR A 353 6.00 -4.09 9.06
CA THR A 353 6.21 -5.48 9.51
C THR A 353 4.88 -6.15 9.88
N PHE A 354 3.91 -6.15 8.95
CA PHE A 354 2.55 -6.64 9.21
C PHE A 354 2.49 -8.12 9.63
N TYR A 355 3.46 -8.93 9.23
CA TYR A 355 3.51 -10.36 9.57
C TYR A 355 4.42 -10.70 10.74
N ASP A 356 5.11 -9.72 11.34
CA ASP A 356 5.91 -9.88 12.54
C ASP A 356 5.05 -9.65 13.80
N VAL A 357 3.87 -10.25 13.83
CA VAL A 357 2.86 -10.06 14.88
C VAL A 357 2.63 -11.39 15.60
N GLN A 358 2.71 -11.35 16.92
CA GLN A 358 2.27 -12.44 17.76
C GLN A 358 1.11 -11.99 18.64
N VAL A 359 0.22 -12.96 18.97
CA VAL A 359 -0.98 -12.72 19.76
C VAL A 359 -1.24 -13.82 20.75
N HIS A 360 -1.94 -13.45 21.81
CA HIS A 360 -2.65 -14.39 22.69
C HIS A 360 -4.05 -14.63 22.14
N ILE A 361 -4.65 -15.76 22.56
CA ILE A 361 -6.05 -16.09 22.26
C ILE A 361 -6.75 -16.53 23.54
N ARG A 362 -8.00 -16.11 23.69
CA ARG A 362 -8.87 -16.62 24.75
C ARG A 362 -10.29 -16.84 24.26
N ASN A 363 -10.95 -17.85 24.83
CA ASN A 363 -12.38 -18.09 24.62
C ASN A 363 -13.19 -17.01 25.33
N LEU A 364 -14.29 -16.56 24.74
CA LEU A 364 -15.20 -15.56 25.30
C LEU A 364 -16.44 -16.19 25.98
N LEU A 365 -16.52 -17.53 26.03
CA LEU A 365 -17.59 -18.27 26.69
C LEU A 365 -17.32 -18.45 28.20
#